data_0541501bf94cef66824dfaf7626822e1
#
_entry.id   0541501bf94cef66824dfaf7626822e1
#
_cell.length_a   1.000
_cell.length_b   1.000
_cell.length_c   1.000
_cell.angle_alpha   90.00
_cell.angle_beta   90.00
_cell.angle_gamma   90.00
#
_symmetry.space_group_name_H-M   'P 1'
#
loop_
_entity.id
_entity.type
_entity.pdbx_description
1 polymer ?
#
loop_
_entity_poly.entity_id
_entity_poly.type
_entity_poly.pdbx_seq_one_letter_code
_entity_poly.pdbx_strand_id
1 'polypeptide(L)'
;MHIWKMQPKGAGNVRENREAFAIPAYVREILSSLEAAGHQAYCVGGCVRDSLLGRVPGDWDVTTSALPEETMALFGSSALPTGLKHGTVTVCQLAGRVEVTTFRRDGVYTDHRRPEHVTFTPCLEEDLARRDFTVNAMAADLRGGLHDPFGGQADLKAGILRCVGEPERRFSEDALRILRCLRFASVLGFRIEPETAAALTDCRALLREIAPERIREELTGLLRGRWAAEVLRHNTAAVGTVLPEILPMVGFDQRNPHHCYDVWEHTLHALDAAAPEPLLRWAVLFHDMGKPECFALDGQGIGHFMGHGVVSRRIADGAMTRLRFDNGTKARIGELVEWHDHRAETEKGVRRMLNRFGEEDFRNLLALQRADNMGQAEKFRSRQKDIDRVEAMLNRELEKGSCFSLKQLAVNGNDLLHLGLSGPEVGRTLQTLLERVMDGRLPNDREALLSAVGKK
;
A
#
# COMPACT_ATOMS: atom_id res chain seq x y z
N MET A 1 7.37 -9.45 -27.85
CA MET A 1 8.39 -9.65 -26.79
C MET A 1 8.95 -8.28 -26.45
N HIS A 2 8.24 -7.51 -25.58
CA HIS A 2 8.69 -6.19 -25.15
C HIS A 2 9.73 -6.36 -24.05
N ILE A 3 10.95 -6.00 -24.38
CA ILE A 3 12.09 -6.03 -23.45
C ILE A 3 11.83 -5.02 -22.34
N TRP A 4 11.77 -5.50 -21.11
CA TRP A 4 11.71 -4.70 -19.89
C TRP A 4 12.79 -3.61 -19.90
N LYS A 5 12.40 -2.36 -20.12
CA LYS A 5 13.31 -1.20 -20.03
C LYS A 5 13.47 -0.71 -18.59
N MET A 6 13.43 -1.58 -17.61
CA MET A 6 13.91 -1.25 -16.28
C MET A 6 15.45 -1.21 -16.33
N GLN A 7 16.00 -0.07 -16.65
CA GLN A 7 17.38 0.22 -16.24
C GLN A 7 17.30 0.56 -14.74
N PRO A 8 17.98 -0.18 -13.86
CA PRO A 8 18.11 0.20 -12.47
C PRO A 8 18.93 1.49 -12.42
N LYS A 9 18.27 2.65 -12.50
CA LYS A 9 18.88 3.90 -12.06
C LYS A 9 18.97 3.79 -10.54
N GLY A 10 20.09 3.24 -10.08
CA GLY A 10 20.39 3.12 -8.67
C GLY A 10 20.40 1.71 -8.12
N ALA A 11 21.01 0.73 -8.81
CA ALA A 11 21.82 -0.25 -8.13
C ALA A 11 22.95 0.55 -7.49
N GLY A 12 22.68 1.13 -6.32
CA GLY A 12 23.73 1.68 -5.47
C GLY A 12 24.81 0.61 -5.38
N ASN A 13 26.09 0.99 -5.44
CA ASN A 13 27.19 0.06 -5.30
C ASN A 13 26.84 -0.96 -4.22
N VAL A 14 26.58 -2.21 -4.62
CA VAL A 14 26.45 -3.32 -3.67
C VAL A 14 27.76 -3.32 -2.88
N ARG A 15 27.69 -3.00 -1.60
CA ARG A 15 28.87 -2.87 -0.76
C ARG A 15 29.52 -4.23 -0.64
N GLU A 16 30.69 -4.35 -1.22
CA GLU A 16 31.55 -5.51 -1.02
C GLU A 16 32.35 -5.21 0.25
N ASN A 17 31.93 -5.64 1.43
CA ASN A 17 32.81 -5.86 2.59
C ASN A 17 32.12 -5.82 3.94
N ARG A 18 32.83 -6.26 4.98
CA ARG A 18 32.48 -6.33 6.42
C ARG A 18 31.87 -5.05 7.02
N GLU A 19 32.05 -3.88 6.39
CA GLU A 19 31.44 -2.61 6.80
C GLU A 19 29.97 -2.46 6.32
N ALA A 20 29.48 -3.38 5.46
CA ALA A 20 28.11 -3.31 4.89
C ALA A 20 27.02 -3.55 5.93
N PHE A 21 27.34 -4.33 6.98
CA PHE A 21 26.34 -4.72 7.98
C PHE A 21 26.51 -3.92 9.28
N ALA A 22 25.84 -2.76 9.36
CA ALA A 22 25.69 -2.04 10.61
C ALA A 22 24.60 -2.71 11.47
N ILE A 23 24.88 -3.93 11.98
CA ILE A 23 23.96 -4.67 12.86
C ILE A 23 23.72 -3.85 14.12
N PRO A 24 22.45 -3.48 14.48
CA PRO A 24 22.15 -2.74 15.69
C PRO A 24 22.60 -3.48 16.95
N ALA A 25 22.94 -2.74 18.01
CA ALA A 25 23.46 -3.30 19.27
C ALA A 25 22.53 -4.37 19.83
N TYR A 26 21.22 -4.14 19.86
CA TYR A 26 20.25 -5.09 20.40
C TYR A 26 20.17 -6.41 19.60
N VAL A 27 20.36 -6.36 18.27
CA VAL A 27 20.43 -7.58 17.43
C VAL A 27 21.76 -8.30 17.67
N ARG A 28 22.85 -7.54 17.78
CA ARG A 28 24.18 -8.08 18.05
C ARG A 28 24.24 -8.83 19.39
N GLU A 29 23.58 -8.30 20.43
CA GLU A 29 23.46 -8.95 21.74
C GLU A 29 22.74 -10.30 21.61
N ILE A 30 21.66 -10.37 20.82
CA ILE A 30 20.92 -11.62 20.59
C ILE A 30 21.81 -12.65 19.89
N LEU A 31 22.49 -12.25 18.82
CA LEU A 31 23.42 -13.15 18.10
C LEU A 31 24.54 -13.65 19.03
N SER A 32 25.18 -12.74 19.79
CA SER A 32 26.24 -13.09 20.72
C SER A 32 25.78 -14.04 21.82
N SER A 33 24.58 -13.85 22.35
CA SER A 33 24.01 -14.72 23.40
C SER A 33 23.76 -16.13 22.88
N LEU A 34 23.22 -16.26 21.65
CA LEU A 34 23.03 -17.54 21.00
C LEU A 34 24.35 -18.26 20.69
N GLU A 35 25.35 -17.54 20.19
CA GLU A 35 26.71 -18.10 19.94
C GLU A 35 27.39 -18.52 21.24
N ALA A 36 27.29 -17.72 22.31
CA ALA A 36 27.86 -18.06 23.62
C ALA A 36 27.20 -19.31 24.25
N ALA A 37 25.93 -19.56 23.93
CA ALA A 37 25.22 -20.79 24.32
C ALA A 37 25.58 -21.99 23.43
N GLY A 38 26.44 -21.85 22.42
CA GLY A 38 26.89 -22.92 21.54
C GLY A 38 26.05 -23.11 20.27
N HIS A 39 25.14 -22.18 19.98
CA HIS A 39 24.29 -22.25 18.81
C HIS A 39 24.83 -21.41 17.65
N GLN A 40 24.53 -21.81 16.42
CA GLN A 40 24.72 -20.95 15.24
C GLN A 40 23.64 -19.90 15.21
N ALA A 41 23.96 -18.65 14.85
CA ALA A 41 23.01 -17.56 14.75
C ALA A 41 23.40 -16.57 13.64
N TYR A 42 22.43 -16.16 12.83
CA TYR A 42 22.65 -15.30 11.67
C TYR A 42 21.49 -14.30 11.52
N CYS A 43 21.80 -13.07 11.11
CA CYS A 43 20.79 -12.21 10.49
C CYS A 43 20.39 -12.78 9.13
N VAL A 44 19.10 -12.66 8.72
CA VAL A 44 18.65 -13.34 7.52
C VAL A 44 17.51 -12.60 6.79
N GLY A 45 17.43 -12.78 5.49
CA GLY A 45 16.28 -12.29 4.72
C GLY A 45 16.35 -10.80 4.37
N GLY A 46 15.26 -10.06 4.64
CA GLY A 46 15.10 -8.66 4.26
C GLY A 46 16.19 -7.74 4.79
N CYS A 47 16.60 -7.92 6.04
CA CYS A 47 17.62 -7.08 6.65
C CYS A 47 19.00 -7.24 5.97
N VAL A 48 19.36 -8.46 5.57
CA VAL A 48 20.61 -8.73 4.84
C VAL A 48 20.56 -8.08 3.46
N ARG A 49 19.48 -8.32 2.70
CA ARG A 49 19.27 -7.69 1.39
C ARG A 49 19.35 -6.17 1.46
N ASP A 50 18.62 -5.55 2.38
CA ASP A 50 18.51 -4.09 2.46
C ASP A 50 19.85 -3.47 2.90
N SER A 51 20.57 -4.12 3.83
CA SER A 51 21.93 -3.71 4.21
C SER A 51 22.90 -3.73 3.03
N LEU A 52 22.88 -4.81 2.21
CA LEU A 52 23.69 -4.90 0.99
C LEU A 52 23.33 -3.84 -0.05
N LEU A 53 22.06 -3.41 -0.12
CA LEU A 53 21.61 -2.30 -0.95
C LEU A 53 21.94 -0.92 -0.36
N GLY A 54 22.58 -0.85 0.81
CA GLY A 54 22.88 0.40 1.51
C GLY A 54 21.64 1.09 2.08
N ARG A 55 20.53 0.34 2.26
CA ARG A 55 19.31 0.80 2.92
C ARG A 55 19.35 0.47 4.41
N VAL A 56 18.64 1.26 5.21
CA VAL A 56 18.44 0.93 6.62
C VAL A 56 17.30 -0.09 6.71
N PRO A 57 17.53 -1.32 7.23
CA PRO A 57 16.48 -2.31 7.42
C PRO A 57 15.41 -1.80 8.40
N GLY A 58 14.13 -2.04 8.06
CA GLY A 58 13.01 -1.74 8.96
C GLY A 58 12.91 -2.76 10.10
N ASP A 59 13.09 -4.03 9.76
CA ASP A 59 13.01 -5.17 10.67
C ASP A 59 14.28 -6.01 10.59
N TRP A 60 14.60 -6.69 11.70
CA TRP A 60 15.72 -7.59 11.79
C TRP A 60 15.25 -8.97 12.18
N ASP A 61 15.50 -9.95 11.31
CA ASP A 61 15.22 -11.36 11.54
C ASP A 61 16.51 -12.11 11.82
N VAL A 62 16.46 -13.00 12.80
CA VAL A 62 17.56 -13.90 13.16
C VAL A 62 17.10 -15.34 12.92
N THR A 63 17.99 -16.14 12.36
CA THR A 63 17.81 -17.58 12.26
C THR A 63 18.92 -18.30 13.02
N THR A 64 18.58 -19.42 13.70
CA THR A 64 19.51 -20.09 14.65
C THR A 64 19.35 -21.62 14.63
N SER A 65 20.41 -22.33 15.04
CA SER A 65 20.33 -23.77 15.31
C SER A 65 19.66 -24.08 16.66
N ALA A 66 19.47 -23.07 17.55
CA ALA A 66 18.78 -23.24 18.83
C ALA A 66 17.31 -23.62 18.60
N LEU A 67 16.80 -24.60 19.36
CA LEU A 67 15.38 -24.93 19.39
C LEU A 67 14.58 -23.81 20.05
N PRO A 68 13.24 -23.73 19.78
CA PRO A 68 12.43 -22.68 20.37
C PRO A 68 12.49 -22.66 21.91
N GLU A 69 12.51 -23.84 22.53
CA GLU A 69 12.59 -23.99 23.99
C GLU A 69 13.93 -23.50 24.53
N GLU A 70 15.03 -23.74 23.80
CA GLU A 70 16.38 -23.27 24.15
C GLU A 70 16.46 -21.74 24.03
N THR A 71 15.88 -21.18 22.97
CA THR A 71 15.75 -19.72 22.77
C THR A 71 14.92 -19.09 23.90
N MET A 72 13.79 -19.70 24.25
CA MET A 72 12.94 -19.25 25.36
C MET A 72 13.67 -19.30 26.70
N ALA A 73 14.44 -20.36 26.97
CA ALA A 73 15.22 -20.50 28.19
C ALA A 73 16.36 -19.47 28.26
N LEU A 74 17.02 -19.19 27.14
CA LEU A 74 18.15 -18.25 27.07
C LEU A 74 17.71 -16.80 27.33
N PHE A 75 16.58 -16.37 26.77
CA PHE A 75 16.11 -14.99 26.88
C PHE A 75 15.05 -14.77 27.94
N GLY A 76 14.53 -15.83 28.58
CA GLY A 76 13.61 -15.78 29.72
C GLY A 76 12.38 -14.88 29.45
N SER A 77 12.15 -13.92 30.33
CA SER A 77 10.99 -13.01 30.24
C SER A 77 11.01 -12.07 29.01
N SER A 78 12.12 -11.94 28.32
CA SER A 78 12.24 -11.16 27.09
C SER A 78 11.79 -11.94 25.85
N ALA A 79 11.58 -13.26 25.95
CA ALA A 79 11.19 -14.13 24.87
C ALA A 79 9.67 -14.37 24.88
N LEU A 80 9.01 -14.09 23.76
CA LEU A 80 7.57 -14.29 23.57
C LEU A 80 7.31 -15.43 22.58
N PRO A 81 6.44 -16.40 22.91
CA PRO A 81 6.15 -17.57 22.08
C PRO A 81 5.20 -17.26 20.92
N THR A 82 5.58 -16.37 20.03
CA THR A 82 4.70 -15.84 18.98
C THR A 82 4.40 -16.84 17.85
N GLY A 83 5.28 -17.82 17.64
CA GLY A 83 5.17 -18.79 16.54
C GLY A 83 5.83 -20.15 16.81
N LEU A 84 5.75 -20.71 18.02
CA LEU A 84 6.43 -21.94 18.44
C LEU A 84 6.21 -23.12 17.48
N LYS A 85 4.99 -23.30 16.97
CA LYS A 85 4.66 -24.35 15.99
C LYS A 85 5.49 -24.27 14.71
N HIS A 86 6.02 -23.08 14.40
CA HIS A 86 6.84 -22.82 13.22
C HIS A 86 8.29 -22.49 13.59
N GLY A 87 8.68 -22.69 14.84
CA GLY A 87 10.03 -22.47 15.31
C GLY A 87 10.39 -21.01 15.57
N THR A 88 9.42 -20.08 15.67
CA THR A 88 9.68 -18.64 15.86
C THR A 88 9.38 -18.20 17.28
N VAL A 89 10.33 -17.47 17.85
CA VAL A 89 10.23 -16.79 19.15
C VAL A 89 10.55 -15.31 18.91
N THR A 90 9.74 -14.39 19.44
CA THR A 90 10.06 -12.96 19.41
C THR A 90 10.84 -12.58 20.65
N VAL A 91 12.06 -12.10 20.46
CA VAL A 91 12.89 -11.56 21.55
C VAL A 91 12.69 -10.05 21.61
N CYS A 92 12.19 -9.57 22.76
CA CYS A 92 11.94 -8.15 23.02
C CYS A 92 13.11 -7.54 23.80
N GLN A 93 13.74 -6.54 23.20
CA GLN A 93 14.79 -5.72 23.83
C GLN A 93 14.27 -4.28 24.00
N LEU A 94 14.91 -3.47 24.84
CA LEU A 94 14.52 -2.05 25.02
C LEU A 94 14.51 -1.26 23.70
N ALA A 95 15.43 -1.60 22.79
CA ALA A 95 15.62 -0.88 21.53
C ALA A 95 14.84 -1.47 20.34
N GLY A 96 14.17 -2.64 20.49
CA GLY A 96 13.42 -3.25 19.40
C GLY A 96 13.02 -4.70 19.66
N ARG A 97 12.31 -5.25 18.69
CA ARG A 97 11.88 -6.66 18.68
C ARG A 97 12.58 -7.38 17.55
N VAL A 98 12.98 -8.63 17.78
CA VAL A 98 13.65 -9.48 16.78
C VAL A 98 12.92 -10.82 16.74
N GLU A 99 12.55 -11.25 15.54
CA GLU A 99 12.06 -12.61 15.35
C GLU A 99 13.26 -13.54 15.23
N VAL A 100 13.35 -14.50 16.15
CA VAL A 100 14.38 -15.54 16.19
C VAL A 100 13.72 -16.85 15.77
N THR A 101 14.12 -17.39 14.62
CA THR A 101 13.53 -18.60 14.05
C THR A 101 14.56 -19.72 14.04
N THR A 102 14.19 -20.88 14.54
CA THR A 102 14.99 -22.10 14.47
C THR A 102 15.14 -22.55 13.01
N PHE A 103 16.34 -22.97 12.60
CA PHE A 103 16.56 -23.57 11.27
C PHE A 103 15.59 -24.72 11.04
N ARG A 104 14.93 -24.72 9.90
CA ARG A 104 13.92 -25.75 9.61
C ARG A 104 13.83 -26.09 8.14
N ARG A 105 13.35 -27.29 7.89
CA ARG A 105 12.79 -27.72 6.61
C ARG A 105 11.28 -27.66 6.70
N ASP A 106 10.66 -27.14 5.68
CA ASP A 106 9.21 -27.19 5.55
C ASP A 106 8.80 -28.56 4.97
N GLY A 107 7.78 -29.18 5.55
CA GLY A 107 7.17 -30.42 5.08
C GLY A 107 6.25 -30.18 3.88
N VAL A 108 5.34 -31.11 3.67
CA VAL A 108 4.34 -31.01 2.59
C VAL A 108 3.37 -29.86 2.90
N TYR A 109 3.02 -29.09 1.87
CA TYR A 109 2.02 -28.05 1.94
C TYR A 109 0.71 -28.59 1.35
N THR A 110 -0.36 -28.57 2.12
CA THR A 110 -1.67 -29.08 1.69
C THR A 110 -2.66 -27.96 1.41
N ASP A 111 -2.43 -26.75 1.93
CA ASP A 111 -3.31 -25.59 1.82
C ASP A 111 -2.68 -24.42 1.04
N HIS A 112 -1.60 -24.64 0.29
CA HIS A 112 -0.81 -23.63 -0.42
C HIS A 112 -0.40 -22.42 0.47
N ARG A 113 -0.25 -22.66 1.79
CA ARG A 113 0.06 -21.61 2.76
C ARG A 113 1.07 -22.02 3.82
N ARG A 114 0.84 -23.15 4.47
CA ARG A 114 1.64 -23.59 5.61
C ARG A 114 2.03 -25.05 5.45
N PRO A 115 3.27 -25.39 5.80
CA PRO A 115 3.63 -26.79 5.87
C PRO A 115 2.83 -27.46 7.01
N GLU A 116 2.33 -28.64 6.78
CA GLU A 116 1.65 -29.42 7.84
C GLU A 116 2.56 -29.64 9.05
N HIS A 117 3.82 -29.89 8.76
CA HIS A 117 4.86 -30.09 9.75
C HIS A 117 6.12 -29.34 9.37
N VAL A 118 6.84 -28.84 10.36
CA VAL A 118 8.20 -28.34 10.21
C VAL A 118 9.15 -29.32 10.90
N THR A 119 10.28 -29.59 10.30
CA THR A 119 11.35 -30.38 10.90
C THR A 119 12.52 -29.46 11.17
N PHE A 120 12.93 -29.35 12.43
CA PHE A 120 14.11 -28.57 12.76
C PHE A 120 15.37 -29.26 12.25
N THR A 121 16.35 -28.47 11.84
CA THR A 121 17.61 -28.91 11.26
C THR A 121 18.75 -28.10 11.82
N PRO A 122 19.96 -28.67 11.98
CA PRO A 122 21.14 -27.88 12.34
C PRO A 122 21.79 -27.17 11.13
N CYS A 123 21.25 -27.34 9.92
CA CYS A 123 21.86 -26.88 8.68
C CYS A 123 21.24 -25.55 8.22
N LEU A 124 22.03 -24.46 8.20
CA LEU A 124 21.61 -23.15 7.72
C LEU A 124 21.15 -23.18 6.28
N GLU A 125 21.84 -23.92 5.39
CA GLU A 125 21.53 -23.97 3.96
C GLU A 125 20.13 -24.51 3.70
N GLU A 126 19.67 -25.48 4.52
CA GLU A 126 18.31 -26.02 4.42
C GLU A 126 17.24 -24.99 4.84
N ASP A 127 17.53 -24.14 5.85
CA ASP A 127 16.64 -23.04 6.20
C ASP A 127 16.60 -21.97 5.11
N LEU A 128 17.73 -21.69 4.46
CA LEU A 128 17.77 -20.75 3.34
C LEU A 128 17.07 -21.32 2.09
N ALA A 129 17.15 -22.63 1.86
CA ALA A 129 16.57 -23.32 0.69
C ALA A 129 15.03 -23.25 0.64
N ARG A 130 14.34 -23.11 1.77
CA ARG A 130 12.88 -23.00 1.82
C ARG A 130 12.35 -21.59 1.56
N ARG A 131 13.22 -20.57 1.47
CA ARG A 131 12.84 -19.18 1.29
C ARG A 131 12.31 -18.91 -0.12
N ASP A 132 11.69 -17.75 -0.29
CA ASP A 132 11.01 -17.37 -1.53
C ASP A 132 11.98 -17.05 -2.67
N PHE A 133 12.87 -16.07 -2.46
CA PHE A 133 13.76 -15.56 -3.51
C PHE A 133 15.22 -15.55 -3.06
N THR A 134 16.13 -15.74 -4.03
CA THR A 134 17.58 -15.79 -3.80
C THR A 134 18.08 -14.57 -3.02
N VAL A 135 17.57 -13.36 -3.34
CA VAL A 135 17.92 -12.09 -2.68
C VAL A 135 17.47 -12.02 -1.21
N ASN A 136 16.57 -12.91 -0.78
CA ASN A 136 16.11 -13.04 0.60
C ASN A 136 16.63 -14.32 1.26
N ALA A 137 17.40 -15.15 0.52
CA ALA A 137 17.98 -16.41 0.98
C ALA A 137 19.47 -16.27 1.28
N MET A 138 19.86 -15.13 1.82
CA MET A 138 21.21 -14.83 2.30
C MET A 138 21.18 -14.66 3.81
N ALA A 139 22.27 -15.04 4.47
CA ALA A 139 22.46 -14.88 5.91
C ALA A 139 23.78 -14.19 6.22
N ALA A 140 23.84 -13.39 7.28
CA ALA A 140 25.04 -12.72 7.73
C ALA A 140 25.34 -13.06 9.19
N ASP A 141 26.59 -13.47 9.49
CA ASP A 141 27.02 -13.75 10.84
C ASP A 141 27.34 -12.45 11.63
N LEU A 142 27.59 -12.59 12.93
CA LEU A 142 27.95 -11.48 13.82
C LEU A 142 29.18 -10.69 13.36
N ARG A 143 30.08 -11.31 12.60
CA ARG A 143 31.34 -10.72 12.11
C ARG A 143 31.20 -10.11 10.71
N GLY A 144 29.96 -10.16 10.14
CA GLY A 144 29.66 -9.68 8.79
C GLY A 144 30.08 -10.65 7.68
N GLY A 145 30.37 -11.91 8.02
CA GLY A 145 30.55 -12.97 7.03
C GLY A 145 29.21 -13.31 6.37
N LEU A 146 29.17 -13.35 5.03
CA LEU A 146 27.95 -13.57 4.26
C LEU A 146 27.86 -15.02 3.77
N HIS A 147 26.74 -15.66 4.04
CA HIS A 147 26.39 -17.01 3.58
C HIS A 147 25.35 -16.87 2.46
N ASP A 148 25.73 -17.24 1.25
CA ASP A 148 24.91 -17.06 0.04
C ASP A 148 24.97 -18.33 -0.86
N PRO A 149 24.33 -19.42 -0.45
CA PRO A 149 24.39 -20.69 -1.21
C PRO A 149 23.58 -20.64 -2.52
N PHE A 150 22.70 -19.66 -2.70
CA PHE A 150 21.78 -19.57 -3.85
C PHE A 150 22.09 -18.41 -4.80
N GLY A 151 23.22 -17.72 -4.62
CA GLY A 151 23.65 -16.65 -5.53
C GLY A 151 22.83 -15.35 -5.41
N GLY A 152 22.25 -15.09 -4.24
CA GLY A 152 21.45 -13.89 -3.96
C GLY A 152 22.21 -12.59 -4.17
N GLN A 153 23.53 -12.54 -3.87
CA GLN A 153 24.36 -11.34 -4.14
C GLN A 153 24.46 -11.05 -5.63
N ALA A 154 24.63 -12.08 -6.46
CA ALA A 154 24.72 -11.92 -7.91
C ALA A 154 23.39 -11.40 -8.47
N ASP A 155 22.25 -11.97 -8.04
CA ASP A 155 20.92 -11.52 -8.42
C ASP A 155 20.62 -10.10 -7.90
N LEU A 156 21.05 -9.77 -6.67
CA LEU A 156 20.91 -8.45 -6.10
C LEU A 156 21.67 -7.40 -6.92
N LYS A 157 22.90 -7.70 -7.32
CA LYS A 157 23.75 -6.84 -8.16
C LYS A 157 23.19 -6.68 -9.57
N ALA A 158 22.58 -7.73 -10.11
CA ALA A 158 21.95 -7.73 -11.43
C ALA A 158 20.53 -7.11 -11.42
N GLY A 159 19.93 -6.85 -10.23
CA GLY A 159 18.55 -6.39 -10.11
C GLY A 159 17.55 -7.43 -10.57
N ILE A 160 17.72 -8.67 -10.16
CA ILE A 160 16.90 -9.83 -10.58
C ILE A 160 16.18 -10.41 -9.36
N LEU A 161 14.90 -10.76 -9.54
CA LEU A 161 14.12 -11.57 -8.63
C LEU A 161 14.00 -12.98 -9.21
N ARG A 162 14.62 -13.93 -8.53
CA ARG A 162 14.65 -15.34 -8.86
C ARG A 162 14.15 -16.15 -7.68
N CYS A 163 13.30 -17.14 -7.90
CA CYS A 163 12.93 -18.11 -6.88
C CYS A 163 14.14 -18.94 -6.44
N VAL A 164 14.14 -19.37 -5.17
CA VAL A 164 15.11 -20.38 -4.69
C VAL A 164 14.67 -21.74 -5.20
N GLY A 165 15.51 -22.41 -5.99
CA GLY A 165 15.17 -23.69 -6.61
C GLY A 165 14.13 -23.56 -7.71
N GLU A 166 13.23 -24.53 -7.83
CA GLU A 166 12.22 -24.60 -8.89
C GLU A 166 11.04 -23.63 -8.61
N PRO A 167 10.77 -22.64 -9.49
CA PRO A 167 9.76 -21.62 -9.25
C PRO A 167 8.34 -22.18 -9.11
N GLU A 168 7.94 -23.14 -9.96
CA GLU A 168 6.61 -23.77 -9.90
C GLU A 168 6.36 -24.44 -8.56
N ARG A 169 7.37 -25.16 -8.06
CA ARG A 169 7.32 -25.75 -6.73
C ARG A 169 7.19 -24.70 -5.64
N ARG A 170 7.98 -23.61 -5.70
CA ARG A 170 7.93 -22.53 -4.72
C ARG A 170 6.57 -21.84 -4.66
N PHE A 171 5.93 -21.61 -5.81
CA PHE A 171 4.60 -21.02 -5.89
C PHE A 171 3.49 -22.00 -5.49
N SER A 172 3.66 -23.29 -5.76
CA SER A 172 2.70 -24.32 -5.31
C SER A 172 2.74 -24.51 -3.78
N GLU A 173 3.89 -24.33 -3.13
CA GLU A 173 4.02 -24.41 -1.67
C GLU A 173 3.31 -23.24 -0.97
N ASP A 174 3.57 -21.99 -1.35
CA ASP A 174 2.85 -20.81 -0.87
C ASP A 174 2.56 -19.88 -2.06
N ALA A 175 1.33 -19.93 -2.54
CA ALA A 175 0.90 -19.14 -3.69
C ALA A 175 1.00 -17.62 -3.44
N LEU A 176 1.04 -17.16 -2.18
CA LEU A 176 1.27 -15.75 -1.87
C LEU A 176 2.63 -15.27 -2.37
N ARG A 177 3.62 -16.18 -2.55
CA ARG A 177 4.93 -15.83 -3.11
C ARG A 177 4.82 -15.19 -4.50
N ILE A 178 3.74 -15.46 -5.25
CA ILE A 178 3.42 -14.78 -6.52
C ILE A 178 3.23 -13.27 -6.29
N LEU A 179 2.36 -12.88 -5.37
CA LEU A 179 2.14 -11.47 -5.06
C LEU A 179 3.36 -10.83 -4.38
N ARG A 180 4.09 -11.59 -3.54
CA ARG A 180 5.37 -11.15 -2.96
C ARG A 180 6.40 -10.84 -4.04
N CYS A 181 6.49 -11.68 -5.10
CA CYS A 181 7.35 -11.41 -6.26
C CYS A 181 7.02 -10.06 -6.89
N LEU A 182 5.73 -9.82 -7.17
CA LEU A 182 5.27 -8.56 -7.75
C LEU A 182 5.55 -7.36 -6.82
N ARG A 183 5.32 -7.52 -5.51
CA ARG A 183 5.64 -6.49 -4.52
C ARG A 183 7.14 -6.18 -4.48
N PHE A 184 8.01 -7.19 -4.43
CA PHE A 184 9.44 -6.96 -4.44
C PHE A 184 9.91 -6.33 -5.76
N ALA A 185 9.38 -6.77 -6.91
CA ALA A 185 9.65 -6.12 -8.19
C ALA A 185 9.27 -4.63 -8.16
N SER A 186 8.11 -4.30 -7.61
CA SER A 186 7.60 -2.93 -7.50
C SER A 186 8.44 -2.06 -6.55
N VAL A 187 8.86 -2.59 -5.40
CA VAL A 187 9.59 -1.84 -4.36
C VAL A 187 11.08 -1.72 -4.67
N LEU A 188 11.68 -2.77 -5.20
CA LEU A 188 13.11 -2.82 -5.48
C LEU A 188 13.47 -2.32 -6.88
N GLY A 189 12.53 -2.35 -7.83
CA GLY A 189 12.77 -2.07 -9.25
C GLY A 189 13.51 -3.22 -9.95
N PHE A 190 13.37 -4.44 -9.45
CA PHE A 190 14.05 -5.61 -9.98
C PHE A 190 13.21 -6.29 -11.05
N ARG A 191 13.88 -6.83 -12.05
CA ARG A 191 13.26 -7.67 -13.09
C ARG A 191 13.00 -9.07 -12.52
N ILE A 192 11.85 -9.63 -12.86
CA ILE A 192 11.57 -11.02 -12.54
C ILE A 192 12.33 -11.89 -13.57
N GLU A 193 13.04 -12.89 -13.08
CA GLU A 193 13.76 -13.85 -13.90
C GLU A 193 12.78 -14.63 -14.79
N PRO A 194 13.15 -14.98 -16.06
CA PRO A 194 12.21 -15.54 -17.03
C PRO A 194 11.48 -16.82 -16.60
N GLU A 195 12.17 -17.78 -15.98
CA GLU A 195 11.54 -19.03 -15.49
C GLU A 195 10.59 -18.73 -14.31
N THR A 196 11.01 -17.83 -13.41
CA THR A 196 10.16 -17.34 -12.30
C THR A 196 8.92 -16.63 -12.84
N ALA A 197 9.04 -15.81 -13.91
CA ALA A 197 7.91 -15.12 -14.52
C ALA A 197 6.95 -16.07 -15.24
N ALA A 198 7.46 -17.11 -15.89
CA ALA A 198 6.65 -18.16 -16.52
C ALA A 198 5.83 -18.91 -15.46
N ALA A 199 6.49 -19.42 -14.41
CA ALA A 199 5.84 -20.12 -13.32
C ALA A 199 4.80 -19.25 -12.59
N LEU A 200 5.10 -17.94 -12.38
CA LEU A 200 4.15 -16.96 -11.82
C LEU A 200 2.86 -16.92 -12.67
N THR A 201 2.99 -16.91 -13.99
CA THR A 201 1.85 -16.87 -14.90
C THR A 201 1.06 -18.17 -14.83
N ASP A 202 1.71 -19.30 -14.81
CA ASP A 202 1.08 -20.62 -14.83
C ASP A 202 0.40 -20.94 -13.49
N CYS A 203 1.04 -20.58 -12.38
CA CYS A 203 0.52 -20.81 -11.02
C CYS A 203 -0.48 -19.75 -10.52
N ARG A 204 -0.77 -18.69 -11.29
CA ARG A 204 -1.61 -17.57 -10.81
C ARG A 204 -2.99 -17.98 -10.28
N ALA A 205 -3.57 -19.07 -10.81
CA ALA A 205 -4.88 -19.55 -10.38
C ALA A 205 -4.91 -19.93 -8.88
N LEU A 206 -3.77 -20.36 -8.32
CA LEU A 206 -3.63 -20.70 -6.90
C LEU A 206 -3.84 -19.50 -5.97
N LEU A 207 -3.69 -18.29 -6.47
CA LEU A 207 -3.98 -17.07 -5.70
C LEU A 207 -5.42 -16.99 -5.17
N ARG A 208 -6.36 -17.73 -5.78
CA ARG A 208 -7.77 -17.78 -5.33
C ARG A 208 -7.94 -18.48 -3.98
N GLU A 209 -6.97 -19.28 -3.58
CA GLU A 209 -6.98 -20.04 -2.33
C GLU A 209 -6.37 -19.26 -1.15
N ILE A 210 -5.78 -18.09 -1.44
CA ILE A 210 -5.13 -17.26 -0.42
C ILE A 210 -6.15 -16.40 0.33
N ALA A 211 -5.96 -16.27 1.64
CA ALA A 211 -6.79 -15.42 2.49
C ALA A 211 -6.78 -13.97 2.00
N PRO A 212 -7.97 -13.33 1.90
CA PRO A 212 -8.11 -11.98 1.35
C PRO A 212 -7.26 -10.91 2.04
N GLU A 213 -7.06 -11.04 3.36
CA GLU A 213 -6.24 -10.13 4.14
C GLU A 213 -4.77 -10.14 3.67
N ARG A 214 -4.23 -11.34 3.41
CA ARG A 214 -2.86 -11.49 2.91
C ARG A 214 -2.72 -10.92 1.50
N ILE A 215 -3.72 -11.15 0.63
CA ILE A 215 -3.77 -10.55 -0.71
C ILE A 215 -3.76 -9.03 -0.61
N ARG A 216 -4.62 -8.45 0.24
CA ARG A 216 -4.67 -7.00 0.48
C ARG A 216 -3.32 -6.44 0.92
N GLU A 217 -2.65 -7.09 1.86
CA GLU A 217 -1.35 -6.65 2.38
C GLU A 217 -0.28 -6.63 1.27
N GLU A 218 -0.18 -7.68 0.47
CA GLU A 218 0.78 -7.75 -0.63
C GLU A 218 0.45 -6.75 -1.75
N LEU A 219 -0.82 -6.60 -2.12
CA LEU A 219 -1.25 -5.59 -3.10
C LEU A 219 -0.99 -4.16 -2.60
N THR A 220 -1.24 -3.88 -1.32
CA THR A 220 -0.94 -2.58 -0.71
C THR A 220 0.57 -2.31 -0.76
N GLY A 221 1.38 -3.31 -0.43
CA GLY A 221 2.83 -3.23 -0.52
C GLY A 221 3.32 -3.01 -1.97
N LEU A 222 2.69 -3.68 -2.95
CA LEU A 222 2.97 -3.50 -4.37
C LEU A 222 2.65 -2.07 -4.80
N LEU A 223 1.47 -1.56 -4.46
CA LEU A 223 1.02 -0.22 -4.81
C LEU A 223 1.92 0.88 -4.22
N ARG A 224 2.52 0.67 -3.05
CA ARG A 224 3.51 1.59 -2.46
C ARG A 224 4.84 1.63 -3.20
N GLY A 225 5.14 0.62 -4.00
CA GLY A 225 6.38 0.56 -4.76
C GLY A 225 6.46 1.66 -5.82
N ARG A 226 7.67 2.18 -6.01
CA ARG A 226 7.94 3.19 -7.06
C ARG A 226 7.63 2.65 -8.47
N TRP A 227 7.76 1.33 -8.67
CA TRP A 227 7.61 0.66 -9.95
C TRP A 227 6.27 -0.05 -10.10
N ALA A 228 5.27 0.36 -9.27
CA ALA A 228 3.96 -0.28 -9.23
C ALA A 228 3.27 -0.33 -10.59
N ALA A 229 3.23 0.80 -11.30
CA ALA A 229 2.59 0.88 -12.62
C ALA A 229 3.22 -0.07 -13.64
N GLU A 230 4.55 -0.14 -13.67
CA GLU A 230 5.28 -1.02 -14.60
C GLU A 230 5.03 -2.49 -14.28
N VAL A 231 5.06 -2.86 -13.00
CA VAL A 231 4.80 -4.24 -12.55
C VAL A 231 3.35 -4.64 -12.85
N LEU A 232 2.38 -3.76 -12.61
CA LEU A 232 0.97 -4.00 -12.93
C LEU A 232 0.75 -4.18 -14.42
N ARG A 233 1.38 -3.34 -15.27
CA ARG A 233 1.29 -3.42 -16.74
C ARG A 233 1.70 -4.78 -17.26
N HIS A 234 2.78 -5.32 -16.77
CA HIS A 234 3.32 -6.60 -17.26
C HIS A 234 2.67 -7.83 -16.61
N ASN A 235 2.00 -7.65 -15.47
CA ASN A 235 1.42 -8.75 -14.69
C ASN A 235 -0.08 -8.58 -14.46
N THR A 236 -0.77 -7.86 -15.33
CA THR A 236 -2.22 -7.58 -15.24
C THR A 236 -3.04 -8.86 -15.05
N ALA A 237 -2.70 -9.95 -15.74
CA ALA A 237 -3.43 -11.22 -15.65
C ALA A 237 -3.30 -11.86 -14.25
N ALA A 238 -2.13 -11.80 -13.63
CA ALA A 238 -1.92 -12.34 -12.28
C ALA A 238 -2.66 -11.51 -11.23
N VAL A 239 -2.56 -10.17 -11.31
CA VAL A 239 -3.30 -9.26 -10.41
C VAL A 239 -4.80 -9.38 -10.63
N GLY A 240 -5.27 -9.48 -11.88
CA GLY A 240 -6.68 -9.70 -12.24
C GLY A 240 -7.27 -11.01 -11.71
N THR A 241 -6.45 -11.99 -11.33
CA THR A 241 -6.94 -13.20 -10.64
C THR A 241 -7.51 -12.89 -9.26
N VAL A 242 -6.94 -11.91 -8.55
CA VAL A 242 -7.36 -11.49 -7.20
C VAL A 242 -8.10 -10.17 -7.18
N LEU A 243 -7.97 -9.36 -8.22
CA LEU A 243 -8.67 -8.09 -8.41
C LEU A 243 -9.27 -8.04 -9.82
N PRO A 244 -10.29 -8.88 -10.11
CA PRO A 244 -10.87 -8.99 -11.46
C PRO A 244 -11.51 -7.71 -11.96
N GLU A 245 -11.81 -6.76 -11.09
CA GLU A 245 -12.42 -5.47 -11.40
C GLU A 245 -11.53 -4.59 -12.30
N ILE A 246 -10.23 -4.85 -12.37
CA ILE A 246 -9.33 -4.13 -13.29
C ILE A 246 -9.48 -4.60 -14.75
N LEU A 247 -9.91 -5.84 -14.96
CA LEU A 247 -9.88 -6.46 -16.30
C LEU A 247 -10.74 -5.73 -17.34
N PRO A 248 -11.95 -5.20 -17.03
CA PRO A 248 -12.75 -4.44 -17.98
C PRO A 248 -12.09 -3.14 -18.46
N MET A 249 -11.11 -2.62 -17.74
CA MET A 249 -10.38 -1.40 -18.10
C MET A 249 -9.32 -1.63 -19.19
N VAL A 250 -8.83 -2.87 -19.29
CA VAL A 250 -7.71 -3.26 -20.16
C VAL A 250 -8.14 -3.21 -21.62
N GLY A 251 -7.46 -2.38 -22.41
CA GLY A 251 -7.78 -2.20 -23.83
C GLY A 251 -9.09 -1.45 -24.08
N PHE A 252 -9.71 -0.87 -23.05
CA PHE A 252 -10.96 -0.12 -23.20
C PHE A 252 -10.69 1.27 -23.78
N ASP A 253 -10.93 1.44 -25.09
CA ASP A 253 -10.77 2.72 -25.80
C ASP A 253 -11.81 3.74 -25.33
N GLN A 254 -11.32 4.87 -24.82
CA GLN A 254 -12.18 5.93 -24.28
C GLN A 254 -12.86 6.79 -25.38
N ARG A 255 -12.40 6.71 -26.61
CA ARG A 255 -12.90 7.51 -27.75
C ARG A 255 -13.12 8.99 -27.43
N ASN A 256 -12.22 9.57 -26.66
CA ASN A 256 -12.32 10.94 -26.19
C ASN A 256 -10.97 11.66 -26.40
N PRO A 257 -10.92 12.86 -27.00
CA PRO A 257 -9.69 13.55 -27.32
C PRO A 257 -8.84 13.96 -26.09
N HIS A 258 -9.45 13.95 -24.90
CA HIS A 258 -8.74 14.19 -23.63
C HIS A 258 -7.87 13.00 -23.20
N HIS A 259 -8.16 11.80 -23.70
CA HIS A 259 -7.48 10.57 -23.36
C HIS A 259 -6.70 10.02 -24.55
N CYS A 260 -5.40 9.77 -24.37
CA CYS A 260 -4.52 9.16 -25.38
C CYS A 260 -4.21 7.69 -25.05
N TYR A 261 -4.73 7.19 -23.95
CA TYR A 261 -4.58 5.82 -23.44
C TYR A 261 -5.94 5.16 -23.28
N ASP A 262 -5.96 3.82 -23.26
CA ASP A 262 -7.11 3.08 -22.72
C ASP A 262 -7.27 3.37 -21.22
N VAL A 263 -8.38 2.91 -20.61
CA VAL A 263 -8.66 3.22 -19.20
C VAL A 263 -7.59 2.63 -18.28
N TRP A 264 -7.06 1.44 -18.59
CA TRP A 264 -6.03 0.80 -17.77
C TRP A 264 -4.69 1.52 -17.85
N GLU A 265 -4.19 1.81 -19.04
CA GLU A 265 -2.95 2.55 -19.22
C GLU A 265 -3.04 3.97 -18.64
N HIS A 266 -4.20 4.64 -18.77
CA HIS A 266 -4.47 5.90 -18.09
C HIS A 266 -4.30 5.77 -16.58
N THR A 267 -4.93 4.74 -15.98
CA THR A 267 -4.84 4.46 -14.54
C THR A 267 -3.40 4.18 -14.09
N LEU A 268 -2.62 3.44 -14.89
CA LEU A 268 -1.22 3.17 -14.60
C LEU A 268 -0.36 4.45 -14.66
N HIS A 269 -0.59 5.32 -15.62
CA HIS A 269 0.09 6.62 -15.68
C HIS A 269 -0.28 7.53 -14.50
N ALA A 270 -1.55 7.54 -14.09
CA ALA A 270 -1.98 8.24 -12.89
C ALA A 270 -1.31 7.66 -11.63
N LEU A 271 -1.23 6.33 -11.54
CA LEU A 271 -0.55 5.65 -10.43
C LEU A 271 0.93 6.02 -10.36
N ASP A 272 1.62 6.11 -11.49
CA ASP A 272 3.04 6.48 -11.55
C ASP A 272 3.29 7.92 -11.04
N ALA A 273 2.34 8.81 -11.28
CA ALA A 273 2.37 10.19 -10.84
C ALA A 273 1.97 10.40 -9.36
N ALA A 274 1.27 9.44 -8.75
CA ALA A 274 0.78 9.55 -7.38
C ALA A 274 1.90 9.32 -6.34
N ALA A 275 1.80 9.99 -5.19
CA ALA A 275 2.66 9.70 -4.04
C ALA A 275 2.46 8.25 -3.55
N PRO A 276 3.49 7.61 -2.94
CA PRO A 276 3.42 6.20 -2.51
C PRO A 276 2.62 5.98 -1.21
N GLU A 277 1.56 6.76 -1.01
CA GLU A 277 0.67 6.66 0.13
C GLU A 277 -0.42 5.63 -0.14
N PRO A 278 -0.63 4.63 0.74
CA PRO A 278 -1.54 3.52 0.48
C PRO A 278 -2.96 3.95 0.10
N LEU A 279 -3.55 4.86 0.86
CA LEU A 279 -4.92 5.32 0.65
C LEU A 279 -5.07 5.99 -0.72
N LEU A 280 -4.13 6.88 -1.08
CA LEU A 280 -4.11 7.55 -2.37
C LEU A 280 -3.92 6.56 -3.52
N ARG A 281 -2.97 5.62 -3.40
CA ARG A 281 -2.69 4.64 -4.45
C ARG A 281 -3.86 3.70 -4.73
N TRP A 282 -4.60 3.28 -3.70
CA TRP A 282 -5.84 2.54 -3.87
C TRP A 282 -6.94 3.38 -4.51
N ALA A 283 -7.08 4.65 -4.11
CA ALA A 283 -8.05 5.55 -4.73
C ALA A 283 -7.72 5.78 -6.22
N VAL A 284 -6.44 5.98 -6.57
CA VAL A 284 -5.99 6.07 -7.98
C VAL A 284 -6.28 4.79 -8.74
N LEU A 285 -6.04 3.61 -8.16
CA LEU A 285 -6.31 2.34 -8.84
C LEU A 285 -7.81 2.17 -9.15
N PHE A 286 -8.68 2.69 -8.28
CA PHE A 286 -10.13 2.48 -8.37
C PHE A 286 -10.90 3.59 -9.09
N HIS A 287 -10.32 4.80 -9.28
CA HIS A 287 -11.09 5.99 -9.67
C HIS A 287 -11.90 5.82 -10.96
N ASP A 288 -11.37 5.12 -11.94
CA ASP A 288 -11.92 4.98 -13.29
C ASP A 288 -12.53 3.61 -13.59
N MET A 289 -12.65 2.70 -12.61
CA MET A 289 -13.19 1.35 -12.83
C MET A 289 -14.63 1.34 -13.36
N GLY A 290 -15.40 2.40 -13.13
CA GLY A 290 -16.77 2.55 -13.61
C GLY A 290 -16.90 3.02 -15.06
N LYS A 291 -15.83 3.49 -15.68
CA LYS A 291 -15.89 4.03 -17.06
C LYS A 291 -16.43 3.02 -18.07
N PRO A 292 -16.02 1.75 -18.09
CA PRO A 292 -16.57 0.78 -19.04
C PRO A 292 -18.07 0.60 -18.94
N GLU A 293 -18.66 0.67 -17.73
CA GLU A 293 -20.10 0.54 -17.52
C GLU A 293 -20.89 1.83 -17.87
N CYS A 294 -20.24 3.00 -17.84
CA CYS A 294 -20.85 4.30 -18.07
C CYS A 294 -20.62 4.84 -19.48
N PHE A 295 -20.00 4.06 -20.36
CA PHE A 295 -19.61 4.52 -21.68
C PHE A 295 -20.83 4.79 -22.57
N ALA A 296 -20.89 6.00 -23.12
CA ALA A 296 -21.86 6.40 -24.14
C ALA A 296 -21.19 7.26 -25.20
N LEU A 297 -21.61 7.12 -26.46
CA LEU A 297 -21.14 7.96 -27.56
C LEU A 297 -22.16 9.08 -27.80
N ASP A 298 -21.66 10.29 -28.05
CA ASP A 298 -22.47 11.39 -28.55
C ASP A 298 -22.66 11.31 -30.08
N GLY A 299 -23.41 12.27 -30.63
CA GLY A 299 -23.69 12.35 -32.08
C GLY A 299 -22.44 12.59 -32.95
N GLN A 300 -21.30 12.90 -32.36
CA GLN A 300 -20.00 13.09 -33.02
C GLN A 300 -19.06 11.89 -32.85
N GLY A 301 -19.52 10.83 -32.14
CA GLY A 301 -18.72 9.65 -31.87
C GLY A 301 -17.71 9.82 -30.73
N ILE A 302 -17.86 10.86 -29.89
CA ILE A 302 -17.02 11.11 -28.74
C ILE A 302 -17.58 10.36 -27.54
N GLY A 303 -16.68 9.68 -26.80
CA GLY A 303 -17.03 8.92 -25.58
C GLY A 303 -17.24 9.82 -24.36
N HIS A 304 -18.30 9.53 -23.62
CA HIS A 304 -18.67 10.17 -22.37
C HIS A 304 -18.89 9.13 -21.28
N PHE A 305 -18.63 9.48 -20.01
CA PHE A 305 -18.65 8.57 -18.85
C PHE A 305 -19.44 9.18 -17.68
N MET A 306 -20.65 9.67 -17.95
CA MET A 306 -21.46 10.37 -16.95
C MET A 306 -21.73 9.50 -15.73
N GLY A 307 -21.37 9.99 -14.55
CA GLY A 307 -21.60 9.30 -13.28
C GLY A 307 -20.63 8.15 -12.97
N HIS A 308 -19.56 7.99 -13.75
CA HIS A 308 -18.60 6.91 -13.55
C HIS A 308 -17.97 6.91 -12.13
N GLY A 309 -17.80 8.04 -11.48
CA GLY A 309 -17.29 8.11 -10.11
C GLY A 309 -18.16 7.34 -9.11
N VAL A 310 -19.49 7.45 -9.23
CA VAL A 310 -20.45 6.69 -8.40
C VAL A 310 -20.35 5.19 -8.68
N VAL A 311 -20.25 4.82 -9.96
CA VAL A 311 -20.11 3.42 -10.38
C VAL A 311 -18.76 2.85 -9.96
N SER A 312 -17.66 3.63 -10.11
CA SER A 312 -16.33 3.27 -9.63
C SER A 312 -16.32 3.02 -8.13
N ARG A 313 -16.97 3.89 -7.33
CA ARG A 313 -17.14 3.68 -5.89
C ARG A 313 -17.85 2.36 -5.59
N ARG A 314 -18.95 2.06 -6.25
CA ARG A 314 -19.68 0.81 -6.05
C ARG A 314 -18.80 -0.42 -6.33
N ILE A 315 -18.04 -0.39 -7.42
CA ILE A 315 -17.10 -1.47 -7.78
C ILE A 315 -15.98 -1.58 -6.73
N ALA A 316 -15.38 -0.45 -6.35
CA ALA A 316 -14.34 -0.38 -5.34
C ALA A 316 -14.81 -0.90 -3.97
N ASP A 317 -16.03 -0.54 -3.52
CA ASP A 317 -16.62 -1.03 -2.27
C ASP A 317 -16.78 -2.56 -2.28
N GLY A 318 -17.18 -3.15 -3.40
CA GLY A 318 -17.23 -4.60 -3.60
C GLY A 318 -15.86 -5.25 -3.47
N ALA A 319 -14.87 -4.74 -4.19
CA ALA A 319 -13.48 -5.22 -4.16
C ALA A 319 -12.87 -5.10 -2.76
N MET A 320 -12.99 -3.95 -2.11
CA MET A 320 -12.47 -3.70 -0.76
C MET A 320 -13.16 -4.58 0.29
N THR A 321 -14.46 -4.84 0.16
CA THR A 321 -15.19 -5.74 1.06
C THR A 321 -14.68 -7.17 0.92
N ARG A 322 -14.48 -7.64 -0.31
CA ARG A 322 -13.90 -8.97 -0.60
C ARG A 322 -12.47 -9.08 -0.07
N LEU A 323 -11.67 -8.02 -0.18
CA LEU A 323 -10.30 -7.93 0.33
C LEU A 323 -10.22 -7.61 1.83
N ARG A 324 -11.34 -7.58 2.54
CA ARG A 324 -11.40 -7.37 4.00
C ARG A 324 -10.74 -6.07 4.48
N PHE A 325 -10.98 -4.97 3.77
CA PHE A 325 -10.64 -3.65 4.28
C PHE A 325 -11.52 -3.30 5.49
N ASP A 326 -10.99 -2.51 6.41
CA ASP A 326 -11.80 -1.92 7.48
C ASP A 326 -12.77 -0.85 6.93
N ASN A 327 -13.84 -0.60 7.69
CA ASN A 327 -14.91 0.30 7.22
C ASN A 327 -14.44 1.76 7.09
N GLY A 328 -13.50 2.21 7.92
CA GLY A 328 -12.96 3.57 7.85
C GLY A 328 -12.18 3.79 6.57
N THR A 329 -11.26 2.88 6.26
CA THR A 329 -10.47 2.92 5.01
C THR A 329 -11.37 2.82 3.77
N LYS A 330 -12.38 1.92 3.77
CA LYS A 330 -13.34 1.80 2.66
C LYS A 330 -14.10 3.10 2.42
N ALA A 331 -14.60 3.73 3.49
CA ALA A 331 -15.37 4.97 3.38
C ALA A 331 -14.51 6.09 2.77
N ARG A 332 -13.27 6.27 3.24
CA ARG A 332 -12.33 7.29 2.75
C ARG A 332 -11.97 7.08 1.28
N ILE A 333 -11.55 5.86 0.91
CA ILE A 333 -11.22 5.55 -0.49
C ILE A 333 -12.44 5.73 -1.38
N GLY A 334 -13.61 5.21 -0.96
CA GLY A 334 -14.86 5.32 -1.73
C GLY A 334 -15.28 6.77 -1.97
N GLU A 335 -15.13 7.66 -0.98
CA GLU A 335 -15.40 9.09 -1.16
C GLU A 335 -14.42 9.76 -2.12
N LEU A 336 -13.13 9.47 -2.02
CA LEU A 336 -12.13 10.00 -2.96
C LEU A 336 -12.44 9.55 -4.40
N VAL A 337 -12.78 8.27 -4.59
CA VAL A 337 -13.13 7.71 -5.89
C VAL A 337 -14.40 8.36 -6.46
N GLU A 338 -15.47 8.51 -5.65
CA GLU A 338 -16.71 9.11 -6.12
C GLU A 338 -16.54 10.58 -6.54
N TRP A 339 -15.67 11.32 -5.82
CA TRP A 339 -15.54 12.77 -5.98
C TRP A 339 -14.32 13.20 -6.77
N HIS A 340 -13.56 12.28 -7.36
CA HIS A 340 -12.30 12.60 -8.06
C HIS A 340 -12.48 13.60 -9.21
N ASP A 341 -13.62 13.63 -9.87
CA ASP A 341 -13.94 14.59 -10.94
C ASP A 341 -14.56 15.89 -10.46
N HIS A 342 -14.89 16.00 -9.15
CA HIS A 342 -15.56 17.19 -8.61
C HIS A 342 -14.60 18.37 -8.53
N ARG A 343 -15.06 19.57 -8.95
CA ARG A 343 -14.26 20.79 -8.96
C ARG A 343 -14.76 21.79 -7.92
N ALA A 344 -13.86 22.26 -7.05
CA ALA A 344 -14.12 23.30 -6.07
C ALA A 344 -13.54 24.65 -6.55
N GLU A 345 -14.17 25.30 -7.53
CA GLU A 345 -13.61 26.46 -8.23
C GLU A 345 -13.72 27.79 -7.44
N THR A 346 -14.37 27.79 -6.27
CA THR A 346 -14.64 28.99 -5.45
C THR A 346 -14.30 28.75 -3.98
N GLU A 347 -14.04 29.81 -3.21
CA GLU A 347 -13.82 29.72 -1.75
C GLU A 347 -14.99 29.04 -1.02
N LYS A 348 -16.23 29.32 -1.45
CA LYS A 348 -17.42 28.61 -0.97
C LYS A 348 -17.36 27.11 -1.27
N GLY A 349 -16.96 26.74 -2.49
CA GLY A 349 -16.75 25.34 -2.89
C GLY A 349 -15.69 24.67 -2.01
N VAL A 350 -14.57 25.35 -1.77
CA VAL A 350 -13.49 24.87 -0.91
C VAL A 350 -13.99 24.64 0.52
N ARG A 351 -14.74 25.58 1.13
CA ARG A 351 -15.32 25.40 2.48
C ARG A 351 -16.28 24.20 2.53
N ARG A 352 -17.08 23.95 1.48
CA ARG A 352 -17.95 22.77 1.40
C ARG A 352 -17.16 21.47 1.29
N MET A 353 -16.06 21.47 0.54
CA MET A 353 -15.18 20.33 0.47
C MET A 353 -14.46 20.07 1.81
N LEU A 354 -13.99 21.12 2.49
CA LEU A 354 -13.48 21.02 3.85
C LEU A 354 -14.49 20.47 4.85
N ASN A 355 -15.76 20.88 4.74
CA ASN A 355 -16.84 20.35 5.58
C ASN A 355 -17.06 18.85 5.34
N ARG A 356 -17.00 18.41 4.07
CA ARG A 356 -17.23 17.01 3.70
C ARG A 356 -16.07 16.09 4.07
N PHE A 357 -14.87 16.48 3.68
CA PHE A 357 -13.67 15.62 3.72
C PHE A 357 -12.76 15.89 4.93
N GLY A 358 -12.85 17.06 5.54
CA GLY A 358 -11.77 17.55 6.38
C GLY A 358 -10.55 17.95 5.55
N GLU A 359 -9.51 18.42 6.22
CA GLU A 359 -8.28 18.88 5.54
C GLU A 359 -7.53 17.72 4.87
N GLU A 360 -7.29 16.64 5.61
CA GLU A 360 -6.47 15.51 5.16
C GLU A 360 -7.02 14.89 3.89
N ASP A 361 -8.30 14.50 3.88
CA ASP A 361 -8.90 13.82 2.73
C ASP A 361 -9.20 14.78 1.58
N PHE A 362 -9.39 16.08 1.82
CA PHE A 362 -9.46 17.04 0.73
C PHE A 362 -8.09 17.22 0.04
N ARG A 363 -6.98 17.21 0.79
CA ARG A 363 -5.62 17.17 0.20
C ARG A 363 -5.39 15.88 -0.59
N ASN A 364 -5.84 14.73 -0.09
CA ASN A 364 -5.80 13.46 -0.82
C ASN A 364 -6.62 13.52 -2.12
N LEU A 365 -7.78 14.16 -2.12
CA LEU A 365 -8.60 14.36 -3.31
C LEU A 365 -7.86 15.22 -4.36
N LEU A 366 -7.24 16.33 -3.95
CA LEU A 366 -6.44 17.15 -4.86
C LEU A 366 -5.23 16.37 -5.40
N ALA A 367 -4.59 15.55 -4.58
CA ALA A 367 -3.50 14.68 -5.02
C ALA A 367 -3.98 13.62 -6.03
N LEU A 368 -5.16 13.02 -5.83
CA LEU A 368 -5.80 12.12 -6.80
C LEU A 368 -6.08 12.83 -8.12
N GLN A 369 -6.68 14.02 -8.08
CA GLN A 369 -6.95 14.83 -9.26
C GLN A 369 -5.68 15.23 -10.03
N ARG A 370 -4.58 15.52 -9.33
CA ARG A 370 -3.26 15.75 -9.97
C ARG A 370 -2.76 14.51 -10.68
N ALA A 371 -2.83 13.37 -10.01
CA ALA A 371 -2.40 12.10 -10.56
C ALA A 371 -3.21 11.70 -11.79
N ASP A 372 -4.55 11.78 -11.73
CA ASP A 372 -5.46 11.56 -12.85
C ASP A 372 -5.09 12.46 -14.04
N ASN A 373 -4.94 13.77 -13.80
CA ASN A 373 -4.59 14.71 -14.88
C ASN A 373 -3.22 14.42 -15.52
N MET A 374 -2.26 13.85 -14.77
CA MET A 374 -0.98 13.41 -15.33
C MET A 374 -1.12 12.19 -16.26
N GLY A 375 -2.16 11.38 -16.07
CA GLY A 375 -2.55 10.27 -16.94
C GLY A 375 -3.20 10.72 -18.26
N GLN A 376 -3.61 11.98 -18.40
CA GLN A 376 -4.24 12.54 -19.58
C GLN A 376 -3.20 12.95 -20.65
N ALA A 377 -3.69 13.22 -21.88
CA ALA A 377 -2.85 13.74 -22.94
C ALA A 377 -2.19 15.07 -22.53
N GLU A 378 -0.92 15.27 -22.90
CA GLU A 378 -0.08 16.41 -22.45
C GLU A 378 -0.76 17.77 -22.64
N LYS A 379 -1.42 17.98 -23.78
CA LYS A 379 -2.15 19.23 -24.08
C LYS A 379 -3.27 19.57 -23.11
N PHE A 380 -3.76 18.60 -22.31
CA PHE A 380 -4.82 18.77 -21.29
C PHE A 380 -4.29 18.83 -19.86
N ARG A 381 -2.99 18.76 -19.65
CA ARG A 381 -2.36 18.88 -18.31
C ARG A 381 -2.40 20.29 -17.73
N SER A 382 -2.94 21.27 -18.46
CA SER A 382 -3.17 22.63 -17.93
C SER A 382 -4.07 22.68 -16.69
N ARG A 383 -4.90 21.64 -16.46
CA ARG A 383 -5.72 21.46 -15.25
C ARG A 383 -4.88 21.47 -13.96
N GLN A 384 -3.58 21.17 -14.01
CA GLN A 384 -2.68 21.30 -12.85
C GLN A 384 -2.74 22.70 -12.23
N LYS A 385 -2.80 23.76 -13.05
CA LYS A 385 -2.90 25.16 -12.58
C LYS A 385 -4.22 25.42 -11.84
N ASP A 386 -5.32 24.79 -12.25
CA ASP A 386 -6.61 24.95 -11.59
C ASP A 386 -6.58 24.24 -10.22
N ILE A 387 -5.97 23.06 -10.14
CA ILE A 387 -5.77 22.34 -8.88
C ILE A 387 -4.86 23.15 -7.95
N ASP A 388 -3.77 23.77 -8.44
CA ASP A 388 -2.91 24.67 -7.67
C ASP A 388 -3.69 25.85 -7.10
N ARG A 389 -4.62 26.42 -7.89
CA ARG A 389 -5.50 27.50 -7.44
C ARG A 389 -6.43 27.05 -6.31
N VAL A 390 -7.01 25.86 -6.43
CA VAL A 390 -7.88 25.28 -5.38
C VAL A 390 -7.06 25.05 -4.11
N GLU A 391 -5.87 24.49 -4.22
CA GLU A 391 -4.98 24.26 -3.06
C GLU A 391 -4.57 25.58 -2.38
N ALA A 392 -4.28 26.62 -3.16
CA ALA A 392 -4.01 27.94 -2.62
C ALA A 392 -5.24 28.54 -1.90
N MET A 393 -6.46 28.32 -2.41
CA MET A 393 -7.69 28.71 -1.73
C MET A 393 -7.88 27.91 -0.44
N LEU A 394 -7.64 26.60 -0.45
CA LEU A 394 -7.69 25.74 0.73
C LEU A 394 -6.76 26.27 1.83
N ASN A 395 -5.50 26.54 1.52
CA ASN A 395 -4.53 27.05 2.48
C ASN A 395 -4.97 28.39 3.07
N ARG A 396 -5.47 29.31 2.25
CA ARG A 396 -6.02 30.60 2.73
C ARG A 396 -7.22 30.43 3.66
N GLU A 397 -8.14 29.49 3.37
CA GLU A 397 -9.30 29.27 4.23
C GLU A 397 -8.90 28.67 5.59
N LEU A 398 -7.88 27.82 5.62
CA LEU A 398 -7.30 27.28 6.85
C LEU A 398 -6.58 28.36 7.66
N GLU A 399 -5.76 29.20 7.01
CA GLU A 399 -5.06 30.33 7.65
C GLU A 399 -6.00 31.36 8.23
N LYS A 400 -7.13 31.65 7.55
CA LYS A 400 -8.20 32.54 8.05
C LYS A 400 -8.95 31.97 9.25
N GLY A 401 -8.79 30.68 9.58
CA GLY A 401 -9.60 29.97 10.57
C GLY A 401 -11.08 29.90 10.17
N SER A 402 -11.37 29.80 8.87
CA SER A 402 -12.73 29.75 8.33
C SER A 402 -13.55 28.63 8.97
N CYS A 403 -14.82 28.92 9.27
CA CYS A 403 -15.75 27.95 9.83
C CYS A 403 -16.27 27.01 8.71
N PHE A 404 -15.96 25.73 8.80
CA PHE A 404 -16.44 24.69 7.89
C PHE A 404 -16.96 23.45 8.62
N SER A 405 -17.08 23.49 9.95
CA SER A 405 -17.64 22.37 10.72
C SER A 405 -18.51 22.87 11.87
N LEU A 406 -19.45 22.03 12.33
CA LEU A 406 -20.31 22.35 13.47
C LEU A 406 -19.52 22.66 14.75
N LYS A 407 -18.32 22.06 14.91
CA LYS A 407 -17.46 22.34 16.07
C LYS A 407 -16.85 23.75 16.07
N GLN A 408 -16.75 24.36 14.89
CA GLN A 408 -16.19 25.71 14.71
C GLN A 408 -17.23 26.81 14.72
N LEU A 409 -18.55 26.46 14.75
CA LEU A 409 -19.59 27.47 14.91
C LEU A 409 -19.48 28.18 16.24
N ALA A 410 -19.70 29.49 16.25
CA ALA A 410 -19.71 30.31 17.46
C ALA A 410 -20.92 30.04 18.37
N VAL A 411 -21.84 29.17 17.96
CA VAL A 411 -22.99 28.66 18.73
C VAL A 411 -23.00 27.13 18.72
N ASN A 412 -23.58 26.58 19.77
CA ASN A 412 -23.70 25.13 19.92
C ASN A 412 -25.17 24.73 20.28
N GLY A 413 -25.40 23.42 20.48
CA GLY A 413 -26.72 22.89 20.76
C GLY A 413 -27.36 23.47 22.02
N ASN A 414 -26.59 23.77 23.08
CA ASN A 414 -27.11 24.36 24.30
C ASN A 414 -27.64 25.77 24.08
N ASP A 415 -26.97 26.57 23.26
CA ASP A 415 -27.42 27.89 22.89
C ASP A 415 -28.81 27.86 22.24
N LEU A 416 -29.04 26.87 21.36
CA LEU A 416 -30.33 26.71 20.67
C LEU A 416 -31.42 26.15 21.62
N LEU A 417 -31.06 25.28 22.57
CA LEU A 417 -31.98 24.81 23.60
C LEU A 417 -32.48 25.98 24.46
N HIS A 418 -31.62 26.94 24.81
CA HIS A 418 -32.00 28.17 25.54
C HIS A 418 -32.95 29.06 24.73
N LEU A 419 -32.95 28.95 23.40
CA LEU A 419 -33.91 29.65 22.53
C LEU A 419 -35.23 28.89 22.36
N GLY A 420 -35.42 27.77 23.07
CA GLY A 420 -36.64 26.95 23.04
C GLY A 420 -36.70 25.91 21.95
N LEU A 421 -35.64 25.72 21.15
CA LEU A 421 -35.58 24.61 20.20
C LEU A 421 -35.32 23.28 20.93
N SER A 422 -35.83 22.17 20.37
CA SER A 422 -35.64 20.85 21.01
C SER A 422 -35.48 19.72 19.98
N GLY A 423 -34.91 18.61 20.42
CA GLY A 423 -34.78 17.39 19.65
C GLY A 423 -34.06 17.57 18.30
N PRO A 424 -34.59 16.97 17.19
CA PRO A 424 -33.94 17.03 15.89
C PRO A 424 -33.85 18.43 15.27
N GLU A 425 -34.67 19.40 15.76
CA GLU A 425 -34.65 20.77 15.26
C GLU A 425 -33.33 21.47 15.57
N VAL A 426 -32.73 21.21 16.72
CA VAL A 426 -31.43 21.75 17.12
C VAL A 426 -30.37 21.39 16.08
N GLY A 427 -30.25 20.12 15.71
CA GLY A 427 -29.29 19.65 14.71
C GLY A 427 -29.51 20.27 13.32
N ARG A 428 -30.77 20.33 12.87
CA ARG A 428 -31.12 20.96 11.57
C ARG A 428 -30.79 22.44 11.55
N THR A 429 -31.05 23.15 12.65
CA THR A 429 -30.77 24.59 12.76
C THR A 429 -29.27 24.84 12.75
N LEU A 430 -28.46 24.07 13.51
CA LEU A 430 -26.99 24.16 13.46
C LEU A 430 -26.46 23.92 12.05
N GLN A 431 -26.97 22.91 11.36
CA GLN A 431 -26.56 22.61 9.99
C GLN A 431 -26.91 23.77 9.03
N THR A 432 -28.11 24.35 9.15
CA THR A 432 -28.52 25.49 8.34
C THR A 432 -27.65 26.73 8.63
N LEU A 433 -27.31 27.00 9.90
CA LEU A 433 -26.42 28.10 10.28
C LEU A 433 -25.02 27.87 9.67
N LEU A 434 -24.47 26.64 9.77
CA LEU A 434 -23.17 26.31 9.19
C LEU A 434 -23.17 26.54 7.67
N GLU A 435 -24.19 26.11 6.98
CA GLU A 435 -24.33 26.32 5.53
C GLU A 435 -24.34 27.81 5.16
N ARG A 436 -25.07 28.62 5.93
CA ARG A 436 -25.10 30.07 5.70
C ARG A 436 -23.76 30.75 5.98
N VAL A 437 -23.02 30.28 6.99
CA VAL A 437 -21.66 30.75 7.28
C VAL A 437 -20.69 30.35 6.16
N MET A 438 -20.71 29.09 5.75
CA MET A 438 -19.86 28.61 4.65
C MET A 438 -20.15 29.34 3.33
N ASP A 439 -21.40 29.69 3.10
CA ASP A 439 -21.84 30.49 1.94
C ASP A 439 -21.46 31.98 2.01
N GLY A 440 -20.92 32.44 3.15
CA GLY A 440 -20.61 33.86 3.39
C GLY A 440 -21.85 34.72 3.57
N ARG A 441 -23.04 34.15 3.83
CA ARG A 441 -24.31 34.84 4.02
C ARG A 441 -24.51 35.29 5.47
N LEU A 442 -23.73 34.73 6.39
CA LEU A 442 -23.81 35.01 7.81
C LEU A 442 -22.39 34.97 8.41
N PRO A 443 -21.99 35.96 9.21
CA PRO A 443 -20.72 35.88 9.91
C PRO A 443 -20.76 34.82 11.00
N ASN A 444 -19.62 34.14 11.28
CA ASN A 444 -19.52 33.19 12.38
C ASN A 444 -19.33 33.97 13.72
N ASP A 445 -20.35 34.69 14.12
CA ASP A 445 -20.43 35.45 15.35
C ASP A 445 -21.66 35.02 16.14
N ARG A 446 -21.52 34.92 17.46
CA ARG A 446 -22.57 34.36 18.32
C ARG A 446 -23.88 35.13 18.25
N GLU A 447 -23.81 36.48 18.31
CA GLU A 447 -25.00 37.34 18.30
C GLU A 447 -25.72 37.30 16.94
N ALA A 448 -24.93 37.33 15.85
CA ALA A 448 -25.46 37.24 14.50
C ALA A 448 -26.15 35.90 14.26
N LEU A 449 -25.54 34.79 14.74
CA LEU A 449 -26.09 33.45 14.58
C LEU A 449 -27.38 33.25 15.38
N LEU A 450 -27.44 33.71 16.65
CA LEU A 450 -28.65 33.62 17.47
C LEU A 450 -29.78 34.49 16.91
N SER A 451 -29.46 35.71 16.46
CA SER A 451 -30.43 36.59 15.83
C SER A 451 -31.02 36.03 14.54
N ALA A 452 -30.23 35.22 13.82
CA ALA A 452 -30.69 34.57 12.59
C ALA A 452 -31.66 33.39 12.83
N VAL A 453 -31.68 32.82 14.04
CA VAL A 453 -32.62 31.78 14.48
C VAL A 453 -33.94 32.37 14.88
N GLY A 454 -33.95 33.54 15.56
CA GLY A 454 -35.18 34.22 16.07
C GLY A 454 -36.02 34.93 15.01
N LYS A 455 -35.60 34.96 13.74
CA LYS A 455 -36.35 35.58 12.63
C LYS A 455 -37.03 34.52 11.76
N LYS A 456 -37.91 33.69 12.33
CA LYS A 456 -38.89 32.90 11.59
C LYS A 456 -40.20 33.64 11.49
#